data_5f6b5ddb6d91b70a8e6f206090972ddf
#
_entry.id   5f6b5ddb6d91b70a8e6f206090972ddf
#
_cell.length_a   1.000
_cell.length_b   1.000
_cell.length_c   1.000
_cell.angle_alpha   90.00
_cell.angle_beta   90.00
_cell.angle_gamma   90.00
#
_symmetry.space_group_name_H-M   'P 1'
#
loop_
_entity.id
_entity.type
_entity.pdbx_description
1 polymer ?
#
loop_
_entity_poly.entity_id
_entity_poly.type
_entity_poly.pdbx_seq_one_letter_code
_entity_poly.pdbx_strand_id
1 'polypeptide(L)'
;MIEVVKDNFPGLETTKKMNEYKKTVIKNIEKKTALCVKFSNEIVGIMLFSYNYRCLSCMAVHPDHRRKGVASAMIEKMLELFPRDVDISVITYRENDVKGTAPRALYKKYGFEEAELVVEFEYPEQKFIRRAKNEDCTN
;
A
#
# COMPACT_ATOMS: atom_id res chain seq x y z
N MET A 1 -2.89 -7.50 14.09
CA MET A 1 -2.28 -7.41 12.75
C MET A 1 -1.20 -6.35 12.64
N ILE A 2 -1.49 -5.10 13.01
CA ILE A 2 -0.51 -4.01 12.92
C ILE A 2 0.74 -4.28 13.74
N GLU A 3 0.59 -4.82 14.95
CA GLU A 3 1.73 -5.10 15.81
C GLU A 3 2.67 -6.18 15.26
N VAL A 4 2.14 -7.10 14.47
CA VAL A 4 2.93 -8.17 13.84
C VAL A 4 3.83 -7.62 12.73
N VAL A 5 3.40 -6.55 12.05
CA VAL A 5 4.10 -6.00 10.90
C VAL A 5 4.72 -4.63 11.13
N LYS A 6 4.64 -4.09 12.37
CA LYS A 6 5.11 -2.73 12.67
C LYS A 6 6.58 -2.48 12.29
N ASP A 7 7.41 -3.49 12.38
CA ASP A 7 8.84 -3.38 12.05
C ASP A 7 9.07 -3.18 10.55
N ASN A 8 8.06 -3.42 9.73
CA ASN A 8 8.12 -3.22 8.29
C ASN A 8 7.59 -1.86 7.85
N PHE A 9 7.16 -1.01 8.79
CA PHE A 9 6.58 0.29 8.49
C PHE A 9 7.32 1.39 9.25
N PRO A 10 8.06 2.24 8.53
CA PRO A 10 8.68 3.42 9.15
C PRO A 10 7.60 4.28 9.83
N GLY A 11 7.91 4.77 11.00
CA GLY A 11 6.98 5.62 11.75
C GLY A 11 6.14 4.88 12.79
N LEU A 12 6.26 3.56 12.90
CA LEU A 12 5.50 2.77 13.88
C LEU A 12 6.34 2.29 15.06
N GLU A 13 7.53 2.88 15.27
CA GLU A 13 8.47 2.43 16.31
C GLU A 13 8.06 2.83 17.73
N THR A 14 7.18 3.82 17.86
CA THR A 14 6.75 4.31 19.17
C THR A 14 5.28 4.04 19.42
N THR A 15 4.89 3.94 20.69
CA THR A 15 3.49 3.77 21.09
C THR A 15 2.63 4.93 20.55
N LYS A 16 3.15 6.16 20.60
CA LYS A 16 2.43 7.33 20.09
C LYS A 16 2.14 7.19 18.59
N LYS A 17 3.14 6.82 17.81
CA LYS A 17 2.98 6.64 16.36
C LYS A 17 2.01 5.51 16.05
N MET A 18 2.06 4.43 16.81
CA MET A 18 1.14 3.31 16.66
C MET A 18 -0.31 3.75 16.92
N ASN A 19 -0.54 4.55 17.95
CA ASN A 19 -1.89 5.05 18.26
C ASN A 19 -2.40 5.98 17.17
N GLU A 20 -1.56 6.84 16.62
CA GLU A 20 -1.92 7.71 15.51
C GLU A 20 -2.27 6.89 14.27
N TYR A 21 -1.56 5.82 14.01
CA TYR A 21 -1.85 4.92 12.90
C TYR A 21 -3.21 4.24 13.08
N LYS A 22 -3.53 3.78 14.29
CA LYS A 22 -4.83 3.17 14.58
C LYS A 22 -5.98 4.14 14.31
N LYS A 23 -5.82 5.42 14.65
CA LYS A 23 -6.82 6.45 14.33
C LYS A 23 -7.00 6.62 12.83
N THR A 24 -5.91 6.58 12.07
CA THR A 24 -5.96 6.68 10.62
C THR A 24 -6.71 5.49 10.01
N VAL A 25 -6.47 4.29 10.52
CA VAL A 25 -7.18 3.09 10.07
C VAL A 25 -8.69 3.26 10.27
N ILE A 26 -9.11 3.72 11.45
CA ILE A 26 -10.53 3.93 11.75
C ILE A 26 -11.14 4.93 10.77
N LYS A 27 -10.48 6.05 10.51
CA LYS A 27 -10.97 7.04 9.54
C LYS A 27 -11.13 6.45 8.14
N ASN A 28 -10.19 5.62 7.71
CA ASN A 28 -10.28 4.98 6.40
C ASN A 28 -11.44 3.99 6.32
N ILE A 29 -11.69 3.26 7.40
CA ILE A 29 -12.85 2.35 7.45
C ILE A 29 -14.14 3.14 7.30
N GLU A 30 -14.28 4.25 8.01
CA GLU A 30 -15.47 5.12 7.94
C GLU A 30 -15.67 5.69 6.53
N LYS A 31 -14.61 6.04 5.83
CA LYS A 31 -14.65 6.58 4.47
C LYS A 31 -14.74 5.50 3.39
N LYS A 32 -14.76 4.24 3.77
CA LYS A 32 -14.76 3.09 2.85
C LYS A 32 -13.52 3.07 1.96
N THR A 33 -12.37 3.48 2.52
CA THR A 33 -11.08 3.46 1.84
C THR A 33 -10.11 2.49 2.53
N ALA A 34 -10.66 1.42 3.08
CA ALA A 34 -9.89 0.32 3.66
C ALA A 34 -10.38 -0.99 3.06
N LEU A 35 -9.42 -1.86 2.75
CA LEU A 35 -9.68 -3.23 2.31
C LEU A 35 -9.04 -4.19 3.27
N CYS A 36 -9.63 -5.37 3.45
CA CYS A 36 -9.00 -6.43 4.21
C CYS A 36 -9.23 -7.78 3.55
N VAL A 37 -8.33 -8.72 3.83
CA VAL A 37 -8.48 -10.12 3.45
C VAL A 37 -8.60 -10.94 4.71
N LYS A 38 -9.61 -11.78 4.78
CA LYS A 38 -9.85 -12.68 5.91
C LYS A 38 -9.58 -14.13 5.50
N PHE A 39 -9.02 -14.88 6.42
CA PHE A 39 -8.84 -16.30 6.29
C PHE A 39 -9.26 -16.95 7.61
N SER A 40 -10.27 -17.83 7.57
CA SER A 40 -10.80 -18.49 8.77
C SER A 40 -11.14 -17.52 9.90
N ASN A 41 -11.83 -16.43 9.57
CA ASN A 41 -12.25 -15.36 10.50
C ASN A 41 -11.10 -14.47 11.04
N GLU A 42 -9.87 -14.67 10.59
CA GLU A 42 -8.75 -13.82 10.94
C GLU A 42 -8.45 -12.85 9.79
N ILE A 43 -8.12 -11.61 10.13
CA ILE A 43 -7.66 -10.63 9.14
C ILE A 43 -6.19 -10.93 8.86
N VAL A 44 -5.88 -11.29 7.63
CA VAL A 44 -4.51 -11.62 7.20
C VAL A 44 -3.90 -10.57 6.29
N GLY A 45 -4.69 -9.64 5.80
CA GLY A 45 -4.22 -8.53 4.99
C GLY A 45 -5.06 -7.30 5.20
N ILE A 46 -4.43 -6.12 5.16
CA ILE A 46 -5.11 -4.83 5.26
C ILE A 46 -4.47 -3.85 4.30
N MET A 47 -5.29 -3.02 3.68
CA MET A 47 -4.84 -1.94 2.80
C MET A 47 -5.64 -0.68 3.08
N LEU A 48 -4.95 0.44 3.15
CA LEU A 48 -5.55 1.77 3.23
C LEU A 48 -5.19 2.55 1.98
N PHE A 49 -6.15 3.30 1.45
CA PHE A 49 -5.92 4.12 0.26
C PHE A 49 -6.72 5.42 0.37
N SER A 50 -6.47 6.36 -0.55
CA SER A 50 -7.14 7.65 -0.55
C SER A 50 -7.58 8.01 -1.97
N TYR A 51 -8.87 8.31 -2.13
CA TYR A 51 -9.38 8.84 -3.40
C TYR A 51 -8.92 10.28 -3.63
N ASN A 52 -8.87 11.08 -2.56
CA ASN A 52 -8.48 12.49 -2.67
C ASN A 52 -7.04 12.65 -3.12
N TYR A 53 -6.13 11.87 -2.56
CA TYR A 53 -4.71 11.92 -2.89
C TYR A 53 -4.32 10.93 -3.97
N ARG A 54 -5.26 10.07 -4.39
CA ARG A 54 -5.05 9.05 -5.42
C ARG A 54 -3.83 8.20 -5.12
N CYS A 55 -3.79 7.66 -3.91
CA CYS A 55 -2.65 6.88 -3.48
C CYS A 55 -3.03 5.68 -2.63
N LEU A 56 -2.14 4.69 -2.66
CA LEU A 56 -2.15 3.58 -1.72
C LEU A 56 -1.35 4.06 -0.51
N SER A 57 -2.03 4.23 0.64
CA SER A 57 -1.41 4.80 1.82
C SER A 57 -0.60 3.78 2.62
N CYS A 58 -1.11 2.55 2.71
CA CYS A 58 -0.49 1.51 3.52
C CYS A 58 -1.03 0.14 3.12
N MET A 59 -0.17 -0.86 3.19
CA MET A 59 -0.58 -2.24 2.97
C MET A 59 0.27 -3.16 3.84
N ALA A 60 -0.39 -4.11 4.50
CA ALA A 60 0.28 -5.08 5.34
C ALA A 60 -0.33 -6.47 5.14
N VAL A 61 0.51 -7.48 5.14
CA VAL A 61 0.09 -8.88 5.07
C VAL A 61 0.72 -9.63 6.24
N HIS A 62 -0.09 -10.42 6.94
CA HIS A 62 0.41 -11.22 8.05
C HIS A 62 1.56 -12.11 7.57
N PRO A 63 2.68 -12.20 8.32
CA PRO A 63 3.87 -12.94 7.86
C PRO A 63 3.59 -14.38 7.44
N ASP A 64 2.68 -15.07 8.14
CA ASP A 64 2.35 -16.47 7.86
C ASP A 64 1.53 -16.65 6.57
N HIS A 65 1.04 -15.54 6.00
CA HIS A 65 0.19 -15.55 4.81
C HIS A 65 0.83 -14.84 3.62
N ARG A 66 2.11 -14.53 3.69
CA ARG A 66 2.84 -13.94 2.58
C ARG A 66 3.05 -14.96 1.46
N ARG A 67 3.23 -14.46 0.23
CA ARG A 67 3.41 -15.26 -0.99
C ARG A 67 2.20 -16.13 -1.35
N LYS A 68 1.02 -15.77 -0.85
CA LYS A 68 -0.23 -16.47 -1.14
C LYS A 68 -1.22 -15.62 -1.95
N GLY A 69 -0.74 -14.52 -2.54
CA GLY A 69 -1.59 -13.66 -3.36
C GLY A 69 -2.46 -12.68 -2.59
N VAL A 70 -2.27 -12.52 -1.28
CA VAL A 70 -3.08 -11.60 -0.46
C VAL A 70 -2.89 -10.16 -0.90
N ALA A 71 -1.65 -9.72 -1.04
CA ALA A 71 -1.34 -8.35 -1.47
C ALA A 71 -1.85 -8.10 -2.89
N SER A 72 -1.66 -9.06 -3.80
CA SER A 72 -2.14 -8.95 -5.17
C SER A 72 -3.66 -8.78 -5.22
N ALA A 73 -4.39 -9.55 -4.43
CA ALA A 73 -5.86 -9.46 -4.38
C ALA A 73 -6.31 -8.07 -3.93
N MET A 74 -5.63 -7.49 -2.93
CA MET A 74 -5.97 -6.14 -2.45
C MET A 74 -5.66 -5.07 -3.50
N ILE A 75 -4.50 -5.16 -4.17
CA ILE A 75 -4.15 -4.21 -5.23
C ILE A 75 -5.16 -4.29 -6.37
N GLU A 76 -5.50 -5.49 -6.82
CA GLU A 76 -6.48 -5.67 -7.89
C GLU A 76 -7.82 -5.06 -7.53
N LYS A 77 -8.28 -5.26 -6.30
CA LYS A 77 -9.55 -4.68 -5.84
C LYS A 77 -9.49 -3.16 -5.78
N MET A 78 -8.39 -2.60 -5.26
CA MET A 78 -8.20 -1.15 -5.23
C MET A 78 -8.23 -0.56 -6.65
N LEU A 79 -7.55 -1.18 -7.61
CA LEU A 79 -7.52 -0.70 -8.98
C LEU A 79 -8.90 -0.72 -9.63
N GLU A 80 -9.76 -1.68 -9.27
CA GLU A 80 -11.15 -1.69 -9.74
C GLU A 80 -11.95 -0.51 -9.18
N LEU A 81 -11.63 -0.05 -7.98
CA LEU A 81 -12.35 1.03 -7.32
C LEU A 81 -11.96 2.42 -7.83
N PHE A 82 -10.79 2.57 -8.41
CA PHE A 82 -10.33 3.85 -8.97
C PHE A 82 -10.75 4.00 -10.42
N PRO A 83 -11.07 5.23 -10.87
CA PRO A 83 -11.25 5.49 -12.30
C PRO A 83 -9.98 5.20 -13.06
N ARG A 84 -10.12 4.80 -14.33
CA ARG A 84 -8.96 4.49 -15.18
C ARG A 84 -8.16 5.71 -15.60
N ASP A 85 -8.77 6.89 -15.56
CA ASP A 85 -8.20 8.14 -16.03
C ASP A 85 -7.45 8.93 -14.96
N VAL A 86 -7.09 8.27 -13.85
CA VAL A 86 -6.33 8.93 -12.79
C VAL A 86 -5.01 8.19 -12.54
N ASP A 87 -3.97 8.97 -12.20
CA ASP A 87 -2.72 8.41 -11.76
C ASP A 87 -2.87 7.96 -10.29
N ILE A 88 -2.24 6.86 -9.94
CA ILE A 88 -2.26 6.34 -8.57
C ILE A 88 -0.81 6.22 -8.10
N SER A 89 -0.51 6.71 -6.93
CA SER A 89 0.83 6.66 -6.38
C SER A 89 0.92 5.74 -5.15
N VAL A 90 2.13 5.30 -4.86
CA VAL A 90 2.47 4.59 -3.63
C VAL A 90 3.90 4.96 -3.28
N ILE A 91 4.19 5.02 -1.97
CA ILE A 91 5.54 5.24 -1.48
C ILE A 91 6.02 3.96 -0.83
N THR A 92 7.20 3.50 -1.22
CA THR A 92 7.76 2.25 -0.74
C THR A 92 9.28 2.37 -0.58
N TYR A 93 9.94 1.28 -0.28
CA TYR A 93 11.38 1.25 -0.04
C TYR A 93 12.18 1.58 -1.31
N ARG A 94 13.40 2.08 -1.12
CA ARG A 94 14.33 2.32 -2.23
C ARG A 94 14.90 1.01 -2.76
N GLU A 95 15.48 1.04 -3.95
CA GLU A 95 16.02 -0.12 -4.63
C GLU A 95 17.11 -0.85 -3.81
N ASN A 96 17.92 -0.11 -3.08
CA ASN A 96 19.00 -0.70 -2.28
C ASN A 96 18.55 -1.21 -0.91
N ASP A 97 17.27 -1.10 -0.58
CA ASP A 97 16.72 -1.58 0.68
C ASP A 97 16.19 -3.01 0.49
N VAL A 98 16.74 -3.95 1.26
CA VAL A 98 16.36 -5.36 1.12
C VAL A 98 14.88 -5.59 1.45
N LYS A 99 14.28 -4.74 2.29
CA LYS A 99 12.86 -4.81 2.62
C LYS A 99 11.97 -4.49 1.43
N GLY A 100 12.52 -3.80 0.43
CA GLY A 100 11.77 -3.37 -0.74
C GLY A 100 11.69 -4.39 -1.86
N THR A 101 12.43 -5.48 -1.80
CA THR A 101 12.52 -6.43 -2.91
C THR A 101 11.14 -6.94 -3.35
N ALA A 102 10.35 -7.45 -2.41
CA ALA A 102 9.03 -7.99 -2.72
C ALA A 102 8.01 -6.90 -3.06
N PRO A 103 7.84 -5.82 -2.26
CA PRO A 103 6.84 -4.81 -2.60
C PRO A 103 7.15 -4.06 -3.89
N ARG A 104 8.42 -3.72 -4.16
CA ARG A 104 8.77 -3.05 -5.41
C ARG A 104 8.43 -3.90 -6.63
N ALA A 105 8.75 -5.20 -6.58
CA ALA A 105 8.41 -6.13 -7.66
C ALA A 105 6.90 -6.23 -7.86
N LEU A 106 6.15 -6.26 -6.77
CA LEU A 106 4.70 -6.33 -6.80
C LEU A 106 4.09 -5.09 -7.49
N TYR A 107 4.55 -3.89 -7.09
CA TYR A 107 4.04 -2.65 -7.69
C TYR A 107 4.38 -2.57 -9.18
N LYS A 108 5.58 -2.96 -9.57
CA LYS A 108 5.98 -2.99 -10.99
C LYS A 108 5.11 -3.95 -11.80
N LYS A 109 4.74 -5.09 -11.20
CA LYS A 109 3.85 -6.06 -11.85
C LYS A 109 2.50 -5.44 -12.22
N TYR A 110 2.01 -4.50 -11.41
CA TYR A 110 0.74 -3.83 -11.65
C TYR A 110 0.88 -2.50 -12.40
N GLY A 111 2.03 -2.23 -12.99
CA GLY A 111 2.23 -1.08 -13.85
C GLY A 111 2.66 0.19 -13.14
N PHE A 112 3.05 0.10 -11.87
CA PHE A 112 3.62 1.23 -11.16
C PHE A 112 5.08 1.41 -11.59
N GLU A 113 5.46 2.65 -11.88
CA GLU A 113 6.81 3.01 -12.32
C GLU A 113 7.53 3.82 -11.25
N GLU A 114 8.84 3.65 -11.19
CA GLU A 114 9.66 4.42 -10.26
C GLU A 114 9.57 5.91 -10.57
N ALA A 115 9.40 6.71 -9.52
CA ALA A 115 9.36 8.17 -9.59
C ALA A 115 10.39 8.75 -8.63
N GLU A 116 10.11 9.92 -8.05
CA GLU A 116 11.10 10.61 -7.24
C GLU A 116 11.44 9.87 -5.94
N LEU A 117 12.67 10.09 -5.47
CA LEU A 117 13.11 9.66 -4.15
C LEU A 117 12.52 10.62 -3.11
N VAL A 118 12.04 10.07 -2.01
CA VAL A 118 11.43 10.84 -0.93
C VAL A 118 11.96 10.37 0.41
N VAL A 119 11.67 11.12 1.46
CA VAL A 119 11.97 10.73 2.85
C VAL A 119 10.69 10.92 3.64
N GLU A 120 10.20 9.84 4.26
CA GLU A 120 9.04 9.88 5.14
C GLU A 120 9.41 9.29 6.49
N PHE A 121 8.97 9.94 7.58
CA PHE A 121 9.28 9.48 8.94
C PHE A 121 10.79 9.28 9.14
N GLU A 122 11.60 10.15 8.53
CA GLU A 122 13.06 10.08 8.58
C GLU A 122 13.63 8.82 7.91
N TYR A 123 12.83 8.13 7.10
CA TYR A 123 13.24 6.91 6.39
C TYR A 123 13.32 7.17 4.89
N PRO A 124 14.43 6.79 4.22
CA PRO A 124 14.55 6.95 2.77
C PRO A 124 13.60 6.01 2.02
N GLU A 125 12.79 6.60 1.15
CA GLU A 125 11.81 5.85 0.37
C GLU A 125 11.77 6.33 -1.07
N GLN A 126 10.94 5.72 -1.88
CA GLN A 126 10.75 6.10 -3.28
C GLN A 126 9.26 6.07 -3.62
N LYS A 127 8.83 7.08 -4.35
CA LYS A 127 7.48 7.13 -4.89
C LYS A 127 7.41 6.31 -6.17
N PHE A 128 6.32 5.57 -6.34
CA PHE A 128 5.97 4.87 -7.57
C PHE A 128 4.65 5.43 -8.07
N ILE A 129 4.48 5.53 -9.38
CA ILE A 129 3.26 6.05 -9.98
C ILE A 129 2.75 5.09 -11.06
N ARG A 130 1.47 4.72 -10.95
CA ARG A 130 0.77 4.03 -12.01
C ARG A 130 0.00 5.08 -12.80
N ARG A 131 0.40 5.27 -14.06
CA ARG A 131 -0.15 6.33 -14.89
C ARG A 131 -1.56 6.01 -15.34
N ALA A 132 -2.37 7.07 -15.50
CA ALA A 132 -3.71 6.97 -16.06
C ALA A 132 -3.66 6.32 -17.45
N LYS A 133 -4.70 5.51 -17.75
CA LYS A 133 -4.86 4.92 -19.06
C LYS A 133 -5.86 5.74 -19.85
N ASN A 134 -5.38 6.38 -20.91
CA ASN A 134 -6.25 7.06 -21.87
C ASN A 134 -6.82 6.02 -22.81
N GLU A 135 -8.11 6.18 -23.16
CA GLU A 135 -8.73 5.30 -24.17
C GLU A 135 -7.98 5.35 -25.49
N ASP A 136 -7.44 6.51 -25.84
CA ASP A 136 -6.67 6.70 -27.07
C ASP A 136 -5.35 5.94 -27.06
N CYS A 137 -4.88 5.52 -25.91
CA CYS A 137 -3.62 4.77 -25.76
C CYS A 137 -3.84 3.27 -25.69
N THR A 138 -5.07 2.80 -25.76
CA THR A 138 -5.40 1.37 -25.61
C THR A 138 -5.53 0.64 -26.95
N ASN A 139 -5.26 1.30 -28.02
CA ASN A 139 -5.38 0.73 -29.35
C ASN A 139 -4.18 -0.08 -29.78
#